data_dc0bf4d0b249f8fab595d9e1fba8669e
#
_entry.id   dc0bf4d0b249f8fab595d9e1fba8669e
#
_cell.length_a   1.000
_cell.length_b   1.000
_cell.length_c   1.000
_cell.angle_alpha   90.00
_cell.angle_beta   90.00
_cell.angle_gamma   90.00
#
_symmetry.space_group_name_H-M   'P 1'
#
loop_
_entity.id
_entity.type
_entity.pdbx_description
1 polymer ?
#
loop_
_entity_poly.entity_id
_entity_poly.type
_entity_poly.pdbx_seq_one_letter_code
_entity_poly.pdbx_strand_id
1 'polypeptide(L)'
;MSNEWWKKEIAYQIYPKSFKDSNGDGIGDLRGIIEKLDYLKDLGVTLLWLCPIYKSPMDDNGYDISDYYDINPEFGTMADLEELIEKAKNKGIKIIMDLVINHSSDEHAWFQEALKDPHSPYHDYYIFKSSKDGKEPNNWRSVFGGSVWQKVEGRDEYYFHAFSKKQPDLNWENPTLRKELYKMINWWLDKGIAGFRVDAINFIKKDQRYLDGPVDGQDGLSACFAYSRNQPGIEVFFDELKKETFEKHNCMTVAEAVGVQYKDLGIFIGEQGCFSMMFDFNYCNFDISEDEEWFKRNDWTTKQFKELLFTSQREVQKLGWIASFLENHDQPRAIDKFVLDKKNHNYYSQTMLAGMFFNLRGTPFIYQGEEIGMENFERKDISEFDDIGSHGQYQRALEEGFTKEEAMHFLNLRSRDNTRTPMQWDSSEYAGFSNHKPWLKMTGGQDKINVESQFNDPNSIYSFYKKMISIRKQEDTLVYGDFEEVNTVDDVIGYKRTYQGQEIICLCNFTNTEQSIPDIQGNILLDNYNNYNPTTLKPYQFVMIKK
;
A
#
# COMPACT_ATOMS: atom_id res chain seq x y z
N MET A 1 5.97 -29.15 6.86
CA MET A 1 5.05 -28.22 6.16
C MET A 1 5.30 -26.86 6.76
N SER A 2 5.74 -25.90 5.96
CA SER A 2 5.87 -24.52 6.42
C SER A 2 4.49 -24.08 6.92
N ASN A 3 4.45 -23.48 8.10
CA ASN A 3 3.19 -23.02 8.70
C ASN A 3 2.79 -21.68 8.04
N GLU A 4 2.29 -21.74 6.79
CA GLU A 4 1.90 -20.57 5.98
C GLU A 4 0.55 -20.00 6.46
N TRP A 5 0.48 -19.72 7.76
CA TRP A 5 -0.74 -19.25 8.45
C TRP A 5 -1.35 -17.99 7.79
N TRP A 6 -0.52 -17.17 7.17
CA TRP A 6 -0.93 -15.90 6.54
C TRP A 6 -1.88 -16.08 5.33
N LYS A 7 -1.91 -17.25 4.70
CA LYS A 7 -2.79 -17.53 3.56
C LYS A 7 -4.28 -17.44 3.91
N LYS A 8 -4.63 -17.72 5.16
CA LYS A 8 -6.00 -17.66 5.69
C LYS A 8 -6.39 -16.29 6.23
N GLU A 9 -5.43 -15.40 6.42
CA GLU A 9 -5.70 -14.12 7.07
C GLU A 9 -6.53 -13.19 6.18
N ILE A 10 -7.25 -12.32 6.84
CA ILE A 10 -7.94 -11.17 6.28
C ILE A 10 -7.24 -9.95 6.83
N ALA A 11 -6.43 -9.32 6.00
CA ALA A 11 -5.65 -8.16 6.40
C ALA A 11 -6.49 -6.87 6.26
N TYR A 12 -6.31 -5.98 7.23
CA TYR A 12 -6.89 -4.64 7.22
C TYR A 12 -5.78 -3.64 7.51
N GLN A 13 -5.55 -2.73 6.57
CA GLN A 13 -4.55 -1.69 6.71
C GLN A 13 -5.12 -0.50 7.46
N ILE A 14 -4.43 -0.07 8.50
CA ILE A 14 -4.72 1.14 9.28
C ILE A 14 -3.65 2.18 9.01
N TYR A 15 -4.10 3.38 8.61
CA TYR A 15 -3.31 4.61 8.62
C TYR A 15 -3.60 5.33 9.94
N PRO A 16 -2.76 5.17 10.98
CA PRO A 16 -3.10 5.54 12.35
C PRO A 16 -3.54 6.99 12.49
N LYS A 17 -2.83 7.91 11.83
CA LYS A 17 -3.08 9.36 11.86
C LYS A 17 -4.52 9.74 11.50
N SER A 18 -5.22 8.89 10.72
CA SER A 18 -6.57 9.14 10.21
C SER A 18 -7.60 8.08 10.60
N PHE A 19 -7.29 7.15 11.50
CA PHE A 19 -8.24 6.09 11.83
C PHE A 19 -9.23 6.49 12.92
N LYS A 20 -8.75 6.88 14.10
CA LYS A 20 -9.57 7.35 15.23
C LYS A 20 -8.71 8.14 16.21
N ASP A 21 -9.11 9.35 16.48
CA ASP A 21 -8.56 10.20 17.54
C ASP A 21 -9.28 9.92 18.85
N SER A 22 -8.55 9.52 19.89
CA SER A 22 -9.09 9.21 21.22
C SER A 22 -8.91 10.36 22.21
N ASN A 23 -7.93 11.24 21.98
CA ASN A 23 -7.55 12.30 22.92
C ASN A 23 -8.10 13.69 22.53
N GLY A 24 -8.61 13.84 21.29
CA GLY A 24 -9.26 15.06 20.80
C GLY A 24 -8.28 16.12 20.30
N ASP A 25 -7.10 15.75 19.80
CA ASP A 25 -6.12 16.68 19.22
C ASP A 25 -6.22 16.83 17.68
N GLY A 26 -7.07 16.03 17.06
CA GLY A 26 -7.27 16.02 15.60
C GLY A 26 -6.40 14.99 14.87
N ILE A 27 -5.63 14.20 15.60
CA ILE A 27 -4.73 13.16 15.07
C ILE A 27 -5.19 11.81 15.62
N GLY A 28 -5.29 10.80 14.77
CA GLY A 28 -5.60 9.43 15.19
C GLY A 28 -4.44 8.79 15.96
N ASP A 29 -4.76 7.88 16.88
CA ASP A 29 -3.79 7.33 17.81
C ASP A 29 -4.01 5.84 18.12
N LEU A 30 -3.07 5.20 18.84
CA LEU A 30 -3.12 3.78 19.20
C LEU A 30 -4.32 3.45 20.09
N ARG A 31 -4.72 4.35 20.98
CA ARG A 31 -5.91 4.15 21.82
C ARG A 31 -7.18 4.20 21.01
N GLY A 32 -7.27 5.06 20.01
CA GLY A 32 -8.37 5.08 19.04
C GLY A 32 -8.47 3.76 18.25
N ILE A 33 -7.33 3.14 17.89
CA ILE A 33 -7.33 1.79 17.28
C ILE A 33 -7.86 0.75 18.28
N ILE A 34 -7.44 0.81 19.54
CA ILE A 34 -7.93 -0.09 20.60
C ILE A 34 -9.45 0.02 20.75
N GLU A 35 -10.02 1.23 20.74
CA GLU A 35 -11.47 1.46 20.81
C GLU A 35 -12.25 0.80 19.66
N LYS A 36 -11.62 0.66 18.49
CA LYS A 36 -12.26 0.12 17.29
C LYS A 36 -11.97 -1.37 17.01
N LEU A 37 -11.28 -2.07 17.91
CA LEU A 37 -11.00 -3.49 17.75
C LEU A 37 -12.26 -4.36 17.66
N ASP A 38 -13.37 -3.98 18.32
CA ASP A 38 -14.63 -4.72 18.22
C ASP A 38 -15.27 -4.57 16.84
N TYR A 39 -15.22 -3.38 16.25
CA TYR A 39 -15.63 -3.14 14.87
C TYR A 39 -14.83 -4.01 13.87
N LEU A 40 -13.51 -4.01 13.99
CA LEU A 40 -12.63 -4.80 13.13
C LEU A 40 -12.89 -6.32 13.29
N LYS A 41 -13.13 -6.77 14.52
CA LYS A 41 -13.50 -8.15 14.79
C LYS A 41 -14.87 -8.52 14.21
N ASP A 42 -15.85 -7.63 14.29
CA ASP A 42 -17.19 -7.83 13.74
C ASP A 42 -17.15 -7.91 12.20
N LEU A 43 -16.35 -7.06 11.54
CA LEU A 43 -16.10 -7.14 10.10
C LEU A 43 -15.48 -8.50 9.70
N GLY A 44 -14.71 -9.10 10.60
CA GLY A 44 -14.09 -10.40 10.41
C GLY A 44 -12.58 -10.32 10.12
N VAL A 45 -11.96 -9.18 10.34
CA VAL A 45 -10.50 -8.98 10.24
C VAL A 45 -9.75 -9.91 11.19
N THR A 46 -8.61 -10.43 10.74
CA THR A 46 -7.74 -11.33 11.52
C THR A 46 -6.29 -10.85 11.58
N LEU A 47 -5.94 -9.85 10.77
CA LEU A 47 -4.61 -9.25 10.70
C LEU A 47 -4.74 -7.74 10.50
N LEU A 48 -4.04 -6.96 11.32
CA LEU A 48 -3.87 -5.52 11.12
C LEU A 48 -2.49 -5.23 10.56
N TRP A 49 -2.42 -4.42 9.53
CA TRP A 49 -1.20 -3.74 9.11
C TRP A 49 -1.27 -2.29 9.58
N LEU A 50 -0.36 -1.89 10.47
CA LEU A 50 -0.21 -0.53 10.94
C LEU A 50 0.84 0.19 10.08
N CYS A 51 0.47 1.28 9.40
CA CYS A 51 1.43 2.22 8.83
C CYS A 51 2.35 2.76 9.92
N PRO A 52 3.51 3.39 9.59
CA PRO A 52 4.54 3.69 10.58
C PRO A 52 4.04 4.44 11.81
N ILE A 53 4.37 3.92 12.98
CA ILE A 53 4.07 4.51 14.28
C ILE A 53 5.33 4.83 15.09
N TYR A 54 6.51 4.61 14.49
CA TYR A 54 7.79 4.92 15.10
C TYR A 54 7.98 6.43 15.29
N LYS A 55 8.89 6.79 16.17
CA LYS A 55 9.27 8.19 16.36
C LYS A 55 9.77 8.80 15.06
N SER A 56 9.16 9.91 14.67
CA SER A 56 9.37 10.56 13.38
C SER A 56 9.07 12.05 13.49
N PRO A 57 9.79 12.93 12.78
CA PRO A 57 9.40 14.33 12.60
C PRO A 57 8.22 14.52 11.64
N MET A 58 7.70 13.44 11.01
CA MET A 58 6.50 13.42 10.18
C MET A 58 6.60 14.20 8.85
N ASP A 59 7.80 14.36 8.28
CA ASP A 59 8.00 14.99 6.97
C ASP A 59 7.29 14.19 5.85
N ASP A 60 7.40 12.88 5.90
CA ASP A 60 6.65 11.95 5.03
C ASP A 60 5.70 11.07 5.88
N ASN A 61 4.96 11.73 6.79
CA ASN A 61 3.90 11.11 7.58
C ASN A 61 4.28 9.77 8.26
N GLY A 62 5.51 9.71 8.83
CA GLY A 62 6.02 8.58 9.61
C GLY A 62 7.01 7.68 8.87
N TYR A 63 7.15 7.82 7.54
CA TYR A 63 8.16 7.08 6.77
C TYR A 63 9.57 7.66 6.91
N ASP A 64 9.75 8.78 7.59
CA ASP A 64 11.01 9.40 8.01
C ASP A 64 11.30 9.08 9.48
N ILE A 65 11.84 7.88 9.76
CA ILE A 65 12.00 7.35 11.12
C ILE A 65 13.24 7.94 11.80
N SER A 66 13.04 8.62 12.94
CA SER A 66 14.13 9.19 13.76
C SER A 66 14.57 8.29 14.92
N ASP A 67 13.75 7.34 15.34
CA ASP A 67 14.10 6.30 16.31
C ASP A 67 13.27 5.04 16.03
N TYR A 68 13.96 3.93 15.71
CA TYR A 68 13.34 2.65 15.41
C TYR A 68 12.81 1.90 16.64
N TYR A 69 13.18 2.31 17.85
CA TYR A 69 12.87 1.61 19.09
C TYR A 69 11.81 2.30 19.96
N ASP A 70 11.26 3.42 19.48
CA ASP A 70 10.27 4.18 20.23
C ASP A 70 9.05 4.54 19.35
N ILE A 71 7.93 4.85 20.00
CA ILE A 71 6.68 5.24 19.37
C ILE A 71 6.62 6.76 19.26
N ASN A 72 6.06 7.26 18.14
CA ASN A 72 5.81 8.69 17.97
C ASN A 72 4.81 9.16 19.04
N PRO A 73 5.16 10.21 19.82
CA PRO A 73 4.28 10.75 20.84
C PRO A 73 2.89 11.17 20.35
N GLU A 74 2.76 11.55 19.07
CA GLU A 74 1.45 11.83 18.45
C GLU A 74 0.53 10.60 18.44
N PHE A 75 1.09 9.39 18.35
CA PHE A 75 0.31 8.14 18.32
C PHE A 75 0.17 7.47 19.67
N GLY A 76 0.92 7.89 20.68
CA GLY A 76 0.90 7.32 22.01
C GLY A 76 2.26 6.88 22.51
N THR A 77 2.29 5.79 23.28
CA THR A 77 3.48 5.27 23.94
C THR A 77 3.72 3.79 23.60
N MET A 78 4.91 3.28 23.94
CA MET A 78 5.20 1.84 23.86
C MET A 78 4.19 1.00 24.66
N ALA A 79 3.74 1.49 25.82
CA ALA A 79 2.73 0.80 26.62
C ALA A 79 1.37 0.73 25.91
N ASP A 80 0.99 1.75 25.15
CA ASP A 80 -0.24 1.75 24.35
C ASP A 80 -0.14 0.72 23.20
N LEU A 81 1.03 0.57 22.57
CA LEU A 81 1.24 -0.47 21.56
C LEU A 81 1.18 -1.88 22.18
N GLU A 82 1.83 -2.08 23.32
CA GLU A 82 1.82 -3.38 24.02
C GLU A 82 0.38 -3.75 24.43
N GLU A 83 -0.42 -2.78 24.90
CA GLU A 83 -1.85 -2.96 25.18
C GLU A 83 -2.63 -3.32 23.90
N LEU A 84 -2.35 -2.63 22.78
CA LEU A 84 -2.98 -2.92 21.48
C LEU A 84 -2.68 -4.35 21.03
N ILE A 85 -1.41 -4.79 21.11
CA ILE A 85 -0.99 -6.15 20.74
C ILE A 85 -1.74 -7.18 21.59
N GLU A 86 -1.79 -7.00 22.91
CA GLU A 86 -2.49 -7.90 23.81
C GLU A 86 -4.00 -7.99 23.53
N LYS A 87 -4.66 -6.82 23.40
CA LYS A 87 -6.10 -6.77 23.14
C LYS A 87 -6.48 -7.32 21.77
N ALA A 88 -5.69 -7.04 20.73
CA ALA A 88 -5.88 -7.61 19.42
C ALA A 88 -5.72 -9.15 19.44
N LYS A 89 -4.69 -9.66 20.10
CA LYS A 89 -4.46 -11.10 20.29
C LYS A 89 -5.63 -11.78 20.97
N ASN A 90 -6.21 -11.16 22.02
CA ASN A 90 -7.38 -11.68 22.75
C ASN A 90 -8.63 -11.76 21.86
N LYS A 91 -8.69 -10.95 20.78
CA LYS A 91 -9.76 -10.99 19.77
C LYS A 91 -9.41 -11.90 18.57
N GLY A 92 -8.23 -12.55 18.58
CA GLY A 92 -7.73 -13.38 17.48
C GLY A 92 -7.26 -12.57 16.27
N ILE A 93 -6.83 -11.33 16.50
CA ILE A 93 -6.29 -10.42 15.50
C ILE A 93 -4.77 -10.31 15.72
N LYS A 94 -4.00 -10.53 14.66
CA LYS A 94 -2.54 -10.34 14.65
C LYS A 94 -2.21 -8.93 14.20
N ILE A 95 -0.99 -8.47 14.49
CA ILE A 95 -0.50 -7.15 14.06
C ILE A 95 0.80 -7.33 13.30
N ILE A 96 0.89 -6.73 12.12
CA ILE A 96 2.15 -6.45 11.42
C ILE A 96 2.38 -4.94 11.39
N MET A 97 3.65 -4.54 11.39
CA MET A 97 4.06 -3.15 11.33
C MET A 97 4.73 -2.84 10.00
N ASP A 98 4.86 -1.57 9.68
CA ASP A 98 5.68 -1.14 8.56
C ASP A 98 7.17 -1.24 8.93
N LEU A 99 8.02 -1.69 8.03
CA LEU A 99 9.47 -1.78 8.20
C LEU A 99 10.14 -0.92 7.14
N VAL A 100 10.60 0.27 7.54
CA VAL A 100 11.26 1.24 6.67
C VAL A 100 12.76 1.14 6.85
N ILE A 101 13.44 0.47 5.94
CA ILE A 101 14.88 0.18 6.02
C ILE A 101 15.67 0.57 4.77
N ASN A 102 15.05 1.25 3.82
CA ASN A 102 15.77 1.88 2.72
C ASN A 102 16.43 3.20 3.17
N HIS A 103 15.79 3.94 4.05
CA HIS A 103 16.22 5.26 4.54
C HIS A 103 15.84 5.44 6.00
N SER A 104 16.36 6.47 6.64
CA SER A 104 15.92 6.97 7.95
C SER A 104 15.54 8.45 7.86
N SER A 105 15.04 9.03 8.95
CA SER A 105 14.96 10.49 9.05
C SER A 105 16.35 11.14 9.06
N ASP A 106 16.45 12.36 8.55
CA ASP A 106 17.61 13.22 8.76
C ASP A 106 17.81 13.58 10.26
N GLU A 107 16.77 13.44 11.08
CA GLU A 107 16.85 13.62 12.55
C GLU A 107 17.27 12.36 13.30
N HIS A 108 17.48 11.22 12.60
CA HIS A 108 17.98 10.01 13.24
C HIS A 108 19.38 10.23 13.84
N ALA A 109 19.61 9.69 15.03
CA ALA A 109 20.88 9.90 15.75
C ALA A 109 22.11 9.50 14.92
N TRP A 110 22.03 8.41 14.14
CA TRP A 110 23.12 7.99 13.24
C TRP A 110 23.43 9.05 12.18
N PHE A 111 22.40 9.64 11.56
CA PHE A 111 22.60 10.66 10.53
C PHE A 111 23.14 11.96 11.12
N GLN A 112 22.65 12.36 12.29
CA GLN A 112 23.13 13.55 13.00
C GLN A 112 24.62 13.43 13.37
N GLU A 113 25.07 12.25 13.79
CA GLU A 113 26.51 12.00 14.06
C GLU A 113 27.33 11.95 12.74
N ALA A 114 26.80 11.38 11.66
CA ALA A 114 27.42 11.40 10.33
C ALA A 114 27.62 12.82 9.78
N LEU A 115 26.65 13.70 10.04
CA LEU A 115 26.75 15.11 9.65
C LEU A 115 27.78 15.88 10.49
N LYS A 116 27.95 15.58 11.78
CA LYS A 116 28.91 16.27 12.66
C LYS A 116 30.36 15.92 12.32
N ASP A 117 30.63 14.65 12.06
CA ASP A 117 31.98 14.15 11.84
C ASP A 117 32.04 13.18 10.66
N PRO A 118 32.75 13.55 9.56
CA PRO A 118 32.92 12.65 8.40
C PRO A 118 33.78 11.41 8.73
N HIS A 119 34.44 11.37 9.88
CA HIS A 119 35.21 10.21 10.39
C HIS A 119 34.40 9.37 11.39
N SER A 120 33.16 9.76 11.68
CA SER A 120 32.26 8.98 12.51
C SER A 120 32.00 7.60 11.87
N PRO A 121 31.92 6.51 12.64
CA PRO A 121 31.49 5.21 12.11
C PRO A 121 30.09 5.24 11.48
N TYR A 122 29.27 6.21 11.83
CA TYR A 122 27.93 6.40 11.27
C TYR A 122 27.93 7.08 9.90
N HIS A 123 29.06 7.72 9.48
CA HIS A 123 29.16 8.31 8.14
C HIS A 123 28.91 7.24 7.05
N ASP A 124 29.52 6.07 7.19
CA ASP A 124 29.37 4.97 6.25
C ASP A 124 28.00 4.25 6.35
N TYR A 125 27.14 4.64 7.29
CA TYR A 125 25.75 4.14 7.35
C TYR A 125 24.85 4.77 6.28
N TYR A 126 25.31 5.87 5.69
CA TYR A 126 24.59 6.61 4.65
C TYR A 126 25.45 6.73 3.39
N ILE A 127 24.84 7.15 2.31
CA ILE A 127 25.52 7.29 1.02
C ILE A 127 25.98 8.74 0.87
N PHE A 128 27.27 8.99 1.08
CA PHE A 128 27.89 10.30 0.84
C PHE A 128 28.82 10.24 -0.38
N LYS A 129 28.86 11.32 -1.16
CA LYS A 129 29.74 11.48 -2.32
C LYS A 129 30.26 12.92 -2.40
N SER A 130 31.54 13.07 -2.77
CA SER A 130 32.12 14.39 -3.07
C SER A 130 31.49 14.99 -4.31
N SER A 131 31.54 16.33 -4.42
CA SER A 131 31.12 17.01 -5.65
C SER A 131 31.87 16.51 -6.88
N LYS A 132 31.20 16.57 -8.03
CA LYS A 132 31.80 16.34 -9.34
C LYS A 132 31.93 17.67 -10.06
N ASP A 133 33.16 18.19 -10.18
CA ASP A 133 33.46 19.52 -10.77
C ASP A 133 32.67 20.65 -10.08
N GLY A 134 32.51 20.58 -8.76
CA GLY A 134 31.76 21.55 -7.95
C GLY A 134 30.24 21.45 -8.08
N LYS A 135 29.72 20.40 -8.73
CA LYS A 135 28.32 20.09 -8.92
C LYS A 135 27.94 18.82 -8.18
N GLU A 136 26.67 18.45 -8.25
CA GLU A 136 26.14 17.18 -7.75
C GLU A 136 26.83 15.97 -8.41
N PRO A 137 26.92 14.84 -7.70
CA PRO A 137 27.59 13.62 -8.20
C PRO A 137 27.04 13.09 -9.53
N ASN A 138 25.74 13.21 -9.75
CA ASN A 138 25.06 12.89 -11.01
C ASN A 138 23.72 13.63 -11.11
N ASN A 139 22.97 13.40 -12.21
CA ASN A 139 21.72 14.08 -12.54
C ASN A 139 20.48 13.27 -12.19
N TRP A 140 20.48 12.43 -11.16
CA TRP A 140 19.29 11.64 -10.84
C TRP A 140 18.23 12.48 -10.12
N ARG A 141 16.96 12.25 -10.50
CA ARG A 141 15.78 12.88 -9.90
C ARG A 141 15.22 12.01 -8.79
N SER A 142 14.90 12.61 -7.65
CA SER A 142 14.20 12.00 -6.52
C SER A 142 12.76 11.63 -6.91
N VAL A 143 12.21 10.62 -6.23
CA VAL A 143 10.80 10.20 -6.38
C VAL A 143 9.82 11.35 -6.12
N PHE A 144 10.15 12.24 -5.18
CA PHE A 144 9.32 13.42 -4.86
C PHE A 144 9.71 14.69 -5.64
N GLY A 145 10.60 14.55 -6.62
CA GLY A 145 11.07 15.67 -7.44
C GLY A 145 12.36 16.32 -6.91
N GLY A 146 13.01 17.08 -7.78
CA GLY A 146 14.34 17.64 -7.52
C GLY A 146 15.46 16.60 -7.56
N SER A 147 16.68 17.01 -7.21
CA SER A 147 17.85 16.13 -7.19
C SER A 147 17.75 15.08 -6.07
N VAL A 148 18.34 13.90 -6.29
CA VAL A 148 18.60 12.91 -5.22
C VAL A 148 19.76 13.30 -4.28
N TRP A 149 20.43 14.39 -4.55
CA TRP A 149 21.62 14.83 -3.82
C TRP A 149 21.38 16.12 -3.05
N GLN A 150 21.55 16.06 -1.74
CA GLN A 150 21.51 17.24 -0.89
C GLN A 150 22.92 17.57 -0.42
N LYS A 151 23.34 18.82 -0.67
CA LYS A 151 24.65 19.32 -0.24
C LYS A 151 24.75 19.37 1.28
N VAL A 152 25.86 18.87 1.82
CA VAL A 152 26.19 19.00 3.24
C VAL A 152 26.77 20.41 3.47
N GLU A 153 26.20 21.12 4.42
CA GLU A 153 26.64 22.47 4.74
C GLU A 153 28.11 22.47 5.25
N GLY A 154 28.92 23.36 4.71
CA GLY A 154 30.33 23.52 5.08
C GLY A 154 31.28 22.43 4.57
N ARG A 155 30.82 21.48 3.73
CA ARG A 155 31.64 20.41 3.14
C ARG A 155 31.51 20.38 1.62
N ASP A 156 32.53 19.83 0.94
CA ASP A 156 32.47 19.47 -0.47
C ASP A 156 31.92 18.05 -0.62
N GLU A 157 30.71 17.84 -0.13
CA GLU A 157 30.07 16.54 -0.02
C GLU A 157 28.56 16.67 -0.13
N TYR A 158 27.92 15.63 -0.67
CA TYR A 158 26.47 15.47 -0.81
C TYR A 158 26.05 14.13 -0.20
N TYR A 159 24.88 14.08 0.41
CA TYR A 159 24.24 12.83 0.77
C TYR A 159 23.12 12.48 -0.20
N PHE A 160 22.91 11.18 -0.38
CA PHE A 160 21.89 10.63 -1.28
C PHE A 160 20.56 10.44 -0.57
N HIS A 161 19.46 10.77 -1.29
CA HIS A 161 18.10 10.47 -0.87
C HIS A 161 17.24 10.12 -2.10
N ALA A 162 16.72 8.91 -2.18
CA ALA A 162 15.81 8.52 -3.27
C ALA A 162 14.44 9.20 -3.15
N PHE A 163 14.03 9.55 -1.94
CA PHE A 163 12.76 10.19 -1.60
C PHE A 163 12.98 11.64 -1.12
N SER A 164 12.41 12.06 0.02
CA SER A 164 12.65 13.40 0.55
C SER A 164 14.11 13.61 0.95
N LYS A 165 14.59 14.86 0.82
CA LYS A 165 15.89 15.26 1.40
C LYS A 165 15.98 15.04 2.92
N LYS A 166 14.83 14.89 3.60
CA LYS A 166 14.74 14.53 5.01
C LYS A 166 14.74 13.01 5.25
N GLN A 167 14.89 12.22 4.18
CA GLN A 167 14.95 10.75 4.21
C GLN A 167 16.27 10.26 3.59
N PRO A 168 17.45 10.51 4.23
CA PRO A 168 18.73 10.03 3.71
C PRO A 168 18.74 8.50 3.60
N ASP A 169 19.19 8.00 2.45
CA ASP A 169 19.22 6.56 2.17
C ASP A 169 20.33 5.86 2.95
N LEU A 170 19.99 4.72 3.52
CA LEU A 170 20.89 3.84 4.23
C LEU A 170 21.81 3.09 3.25
N ASN A 171 23.09 2.99 3.62
CA ASN A 171 24.10 2.32 2.81
C ASN A 171 24.13 0.80 3.10
N TRP A 172 23.30 0.05 2.40
CA TRP A 172 23.21 -1.41 2.54
C TRP A 172 24.48 -2.17 2.15
N GLU A 173 25.42 -1.53 1.46
CA GLU A 173 26.76 -2.12 1.24
C GLU A 173 27.55 -2.25 2.57
N ASN A 174 27.19 -1.48 3.61
CA ASN A 174 27.83 -1.54 4.91
C ASN A 174 27.31 -2.69 5.79
N PRO A 175 28.11 -3.74 6.06
CA PRO A 175 27.65 -4.89 6.85
C PRO A 175 27.40 -4.56 8.34
N THR A 176 27.98 -3.47 8.86
CA THR A 176 27.74 -3.06 10.26
C THR A 176 26.35 -2.45 10.39
N LEU A 177 25.94 -1.61 9.44
CA LEU A 177 24.58 -1.09 9.37
C LEU A 177 23.56 -2.24 9.29
N ARG A 178 23.75 -3.20 8.37
CA ARG A 178 22.82 -4.33 8.22
C ARG A 178 22.62 -5.08 9.54
N LYS A 179 23.70 -5.31 10.31
CA LYS A 179 23.59 -5.97 11.63
C LYS A 179 22.76 -5.16 12.64
N GLU A 180 22.86 -3.83 12.63
CA GLU A 180 22.02 -2.99 13.50
C GLU A 180 20.53 -3.06 13.09
N LEU A 181 20.26 -3.05 11.78
CA LEU A 181 18.89 -3.25 11.28
C LEU A 181 18.32 -4.62 11.68
N TYR A 182 19.13 -5.69 11.57
CA TYR A 182 18.67 -7.04 11.97
C TYR A 182 18.39 -7.16 13.47
N LYS A 183 19.17 -6.49 14.33
CA LYS A 183 18.87 -6.40 15.76
C LYS A 183 17.52 -5.74 16.02
N MET A 184 17.25 -4.63 15.34
CA MET A 184 16.00 -3.89 15.46
C MET A 184 14.81 -4.75 15.01
N ILE A 185 14.90 -5.42 13.85
CA ILE A 185 13.87 -6.29 13.33
C ILE A 185 13.55 -7.43 14.32
N ASN A 186 14.57 -8.13 14.80
CA ASN A 186 14.38 -9.22 15.77
C ASN A 186 13.76 -8.70 17.09
N TRP A 187 14.18 -7.52 17.56
CA TRP A 187 13.62 -6.91 18.77
C TRP A 187 12.09 -6.67 18.67
N TRP A 188 11.61 -6.21 17.51
CA TRP A 188 10.17 -6.04 17.27
C TRP A 188 9.43 -7.37 17.19
N LEU A 189 10.01 -8.38 16.51
CA LEU A 189 9.41 -9.72 16.44
C LEU A 189 9.34 -10.38 17.83
N ASP A 190 10.35 -10.17 18.67
CA ASP A 190 10.37 -10.64 20.06
C ASP A 190 9.32 -9.94 20.94
N LYS A 191 8.88 -8.72 20.61
CA LYS A 191 7.76 -8.04 21.26
C LYS A 191 6.40 -8.65 20.94
N GLY A 192 6.31 -9.55 19.96
CA GLY A 192 5.11 -10.31 19.65
C GLY A 192 4.27 -9.77 18.52
N ILE A 193 4.80 -8.88 17.68
CA ILE A 193 4.18 -8.58 16.38
C ILE A 193 4.29 -9.80 15.46
N ALA A 194 3.35 -9.93 14.54
CA ALA A 194 3.26 -11.10 13.67
C ALA A 194 4.11 -10.98 12.39
N GLY A 195 4.77 -9.86 12.18
CA GLY A 195 5.62 -9.62 11.02
C GLY A 195 5.62 -8.18 10.53
N PHE A 196 5.97 -8.01 9.25
CA PHE A 196 6.14 -6.69 8.65
C PHE A 196 5.61 -6.59 7.22
N ARG A 197 5.10 -5.42 6.86
CA ARG A 197 5.14 -4.92 5.49
C ARG A 197 6.46 -4.16 5.32
N VAL A 198 7.23 -4.49 4.31
CA VAL A 198 8.57 -3.95 4.12
C VAL A 198 8.56 -2.91 3.03
N ASP A 199 8.77 -1.66 3.45
CA ASP A 199 8.67 -0.46 2.64
C ASP A 199 9.80 -0.36 1.63
N ALA A 200 9.47 0.02 0.38
CA ALA A 200 10.42 0.34 -0.69
C ALA A 200 11.63 -0.61 -0.76
N ILE A 201 11.42 -1.90 -0.47
CA ILE A 201 12.53 -2.85 -0.23
C ILE A 201 13.41 -3.08 -1.45
N ASN A 202 12.91 -2.84 -2.64
CA ASN A 202 13.67 -2.96 -3.87
C ASN A 202 14.59 -1.75 -4.15
N PHE A 203 14.53 -0.71 -3.30
CA PHE A 203 15.43 0.45 -3.35
C PHE A 203 16.71 0.29 -2.51
N ILE A 204 16.84 -0.71 -1.65
CA ILE A 204 17.99 -0.82 -0.74
C ILE A 204 19.34 -0.96 -1.43
N LYS A 205 19.38 -1.32 -2.73
CA LYS A 205 20.59 -1.38 -3.54
C LYS A 205 20.57 -0.35 -4.66
N LYS A 206 21.68 0.39 -4.81
CA LYS A 206 21.87 1.41 -5.85
C LYS A 206 22.95 0.96 -6.83
N ASP A 207 22.90 1.48 -8.05
CA ASP A 207 24.02 1.38 -8.99
C ASP A 207 25.24 2.13 -8.43
N GLN A 208 26.24 1.39 -7.99
CA GLN A 208 27.43 1.93 -7.32
C GLN A 208 28.34 2.77 -8.22
N ARG A 209 28.06 2.82 -9.54
CA ARG A 209 28.81 3.65 -10.50
C ARG A 209 28.41 5.11 -10.43
N TYR A 210 27.19 5.43 -10.01
CA TYR A 210 26.63 6.78 -9.90
C TYR A 210 26.82 7.62 -11.17
N LEU A 211 26.64 7.01 -12.35
CA LEU A 211 26.76 7.70 -13.63
C LEU A 211 25.50 8.52 -13.94
N ASP A 212 25.69 9.60 -14.72
CA ASP A 212 24.58 10.38 -15.24
C ASP A 212 23.62 9.52 -16.06
N GLY A 213 22.32 9.72 -15.89
CA GLY A 213 21.25 9.12 -16.69
C GLY A 213 20.84 10.01 -17.87
N PRO A 214 20.10 9.46 -18.86
CA PRO A 214 19.50 10.25 -19.92
C PRO A 214 18.44 11.20 -19.31
N VAL A 215 18.52 12.48 -19.66
CA VAL A 215 17.53 13.48 -19.25
C VAL A 215 16.16 13.10 -19.81
N ASP A 216 15.15 13.08 -18.95
CA ASP A 216 13.77 12.66 -19.27
C ASP A 216 12.69 13.72 -18.96
N GLY A 217 13.11 14.93 -18.54
CA GLY A 217 12.21 16.05 -18.23
C GLY A 217 12.85 17.42 -18.48
N GLN A 218 12.06 18.48 -18.38
CA GLN A 218 12.51 19.88 -18.57
C GLN A 218 13.44 20.36 -17.44
N ASP A 219 13.45 19.69 -16.30
CA ASP A 219 14.35 19.97 -15.16
C ASP A 219 15.81 19.57 -15.41
N GLY A 220 16.13 18.89 -16.51
CA GLY A 220 17.47 18.43 -16.86
C GLY A 220 17.94 17.22 -16.05
N LEU A 221 17.06 16.54 -15.33
CA LEU A 221 17.33 15.37 -14.52
C LEU A 221 16.88 14.07 -15.22
N SER A 222 17.24 12.96 -14.63
CA SER A 222 16.85 11.60 -15.02
C SER A 222 16.18 10.89 -13.84
N ALA A 223 15.03 10.26 -14.02
CA ALA A 223 14.37 9.50 -12.96
C ALA A 223 15.32 8.46 -12.35
N CYS A 224 15.40 8.43 -11.01
CA CYS A 224 16.36 7.56 -10.33
C CYS A 224 16.01 6.06 -10.39
N PHE A 225 14.82 5.70 -10.84
CA PHE A 225 14.30 4.32 -10.78
C PHE A 225 15.21 3.28 -11.44
N ALA A 226 15.74 3.58 -12.62
CA ALA A 226 16.63 2.67 -13.35
C ALA A 226 17.95 2.38 -12.60
N TYR A 227 18.32 3.22 -11.65
CA TYR A 227 19.62 3.17 -10.94
C TYR A 227 19.49 2.88 -9.46
N SER A 228 18.29 3.04 -8.90
CA SER A 228 18.05 2.93 -7.46
C SER A 228 17.07 1.81 -7.11
N ARG A 229 16.46 1.15 -8.10
CA ARG A 229 15.39 0.16 -7.89
C ARG A 229 15.73 -1.15 -8.61
N ASN A 230 15.47 -2.29 -7.97
CA ASN A 230 15.67 -3.63 -8.55
C ASN A 230 17.10 -3.88 -9.09
N GLN A 231 18.12 -3.33 -8.42
CA GLN A 231 19.49 -3.44 -8.90
C GLN A 231 20.05 -4.87 -8.77
N PRO A 232 20.84 -5.35 -9.76
CA PRO A 232 21.47 -6.67 -9.69
C PRO A 232 22.31 -6.85 -8.42
N GLY A 233 22.22 -8.02 -7.80
CA GLY A 233 22.90 -8.33 -6.53
C GLY A 233 22.11 -7.98 -5.28
N ILE A 234 20.88 -7.45 -5.41
CA ILE A 234 19.99 -7.18 -4.27
C ILE A 234 19.62 -8.47 -3.52
N GLU A 235 19.58 -9.59 -4.23
CA GLU A 235 19.30 -10.92 -3.68
C GLU A 235 20.26 -11.32 -2.56
N VAL A 236 21.51 -10.85 -2.59
CA VAL A 236 22.50 -11.10 -1.53
C VAL A 236 22.06 -10.46 -0.20
N PHE A 237 21.47 -9.25 -0.28
CA PHE A 237 20.93 -8.58 0.90
C PHE A 237 19.66 -9.25 1.40
N PHE A 238 18.81 -9.72 0.49
CA PHE A 238 17.58 -10.43 0.84
C PHE A 238 17.87 -11.77 1.51
N ASP A 239 18.85 -12.53 1.02
CA ASP A 239 19.27 -13.80 1.63
C ASP A 239 19.80 -13.59 3.05
N GLU A 240 20.63 -12.55 3.25
CA GLU A 240 21.16 -12.21 4.57
C GLU A 240 20.04 -11.74 5.51
N LEU A 241 19.16 -10.84 5.04
CA LEU A 241 18.00 -10.34 5.80
C LEU A 241 17.10 -11.50 6.24
N LYS A 242 16.70 -12.37 5.31
CA LYS A 242 15.85 -13.54 5.58
C LYS A 242 16.46 -14.42 6.66
N LYS A 243 17.72 -14.81 6.48
CA LYS A 243 18.46 -15.70 7.37
C LYS A 243 18.67 -15.12 8.78
N GLU A 244 19.00 -13.82 8.84
CA GLU A 244 19.32 -13.17 10.11
C GLU A 244 18.10 -12.71 10.90
N THR A 245 16.91 -12.68 10.25
CA THR A 245 15.66 -12.19 10.88
C THR A 245 14.49 -13.14 10.69
N PHE A 246 13.85 -13.14 9.54
CA PHE A 246 12.53 -13.75 9.31
C PHE A 246 12.51 -15.27 9.49
N GLU A 247 13.58 -15.99 9.15
CA GLU A 247 13.68 -17.44 9.35
C GLU A 247 13.76 -17.83 10.83
N LYS A 248 14.17 -16.91 11.71
CA LYS A 248 14.26 -17.15 13.16
C LYS A 248 12.89 -17.06 13.84
N HIS A 249 11.88 -16.53 13.15
CA HIS A 249 10.54 -16.28 13.67
C HIS A 249 9.46 -16.89 12.77
N ASN A 250 8.32 -17.26 13.36
CA ASN A 250 7.14 -17.65 12.59
C ASN A 250 6.35 -16.41 12.19
N CYS A 251 6.95 -15.51 11.42
CA CYS A 251 6.38 -14.23 11.03
C CYS A 251 5.89 -14.23 9.58
N MET A 252 5.06 -13.25 9.25
CA MET A 252 4.61 -12.93 7.90
C MET A 252 5.35 -11.69 7.40
N THR A 253 5.75 -11.69 6.14
CA THR A 253 6.37 -10.52 5.50
C THR A 253 5.72 -10.22 4.17
N VAL A 254 5.48 -8.92 3.92
CA VAL A 254 4.91 -8.44 2.65
C VAL A 254 5.86 -7.42 2.04
N ALA A 255 6.40 -7.73 0.86
CA ALA A 255 7.28 -6.80 0.16
C ALA A 255 6.48 -5.72 -0.57
N GLU A 256 6.86 -4.46 -0.38
CA GLU A 256 6.52 -3.42 -1.33
C GLU A 256 7.68 -3.25 -2.30
N ALA A 257 7.45 -3.61 -3.57
CA ALA A 257 8.47 -3.58 -4.60
C ALA A 257 7.85 -3.22 -5.97
N VAL A 258 7.86 -1.92 -6.28
CA VAL A 258 7.31 -1.41 -7.54
C VAL A 258 8.25 -1.74 -8.71
N GLY A 259 7.67 -2.06 -9.89
CA GLY A 259 8.43 -2.30 -11.12
C GLY A 259 9.21 -3.61 -11.17
N VAL A 260 8.86 -4.59 -10.33
CA VAL A 260 9.43 -5.95 -10.40
C VAL A 260 8.90 -6.66 -11.64
N GLN A 261 9.80 -7.16 -12.45
CA GLN A 261 9.44 -7.98 -13.61
C GLN A 261 9.08 -9.41 -13.16
N TYR A 262 8.09 -10.05 -13.79
CA TYR A 262 7.65 -11.40 -13.41
C TYR A 262 8.76 -12.45 -13.44
N LYS A 263 9.77 -12.29 -14.31
CA LYS A 263 10.96 -13.18 -14.36
C LYS A 263 11.82 -13.10 -13.09
N ASP A 264 11.75 -12.00 -12.36
CA ASP A 264 12.58 -11.70 -11.19
C ASP A 264 11.82 -11.95 -9.85
N LEU A 265 10.54 -12.36 -9.90
CA LEU A 265 9.70 -12.60 -8.73
C LEU A 265 10.33 -13.59 -7.72
N GLY A 266 11.07 -14.58 -8.21
CA GLY A 266 11.66 -15.63 -7.36
C GLY A 266 12.68 -15.12 -6.33
N ILE A 267 13.20 -13.89 -6.51
CA ILE A 267 14.07 -13.22 -5.53
C ILE A 267 13.23 -12.72 -4.34
N PHE A 268 11.99 -12.32 -4.60
CA PHE A 268 11.10 -11.74 -3.59
C PHE A 268 10.25 -12.79 -2.89
N ILE A 269 9.59 -13.67 -3.63
CA ILE A 269 8.58 -14.61 -3.12
C ILE A 269 8.85 -16.05 -3.57
N GLY A 270 8.15 -17.00 -2.95
CA GLY A 270 8.29 -18.42 -3.23
C GLY A 270 9.31 -19.10 -2.32
N GLU A 271 9.68 -20.33 -2.64
CA GLU A 271 10.52 -21.16 -1.77
C GLU A 271 11.89 -20.53 -1.49
N GLN A 272 12.49 -19.91 -2.49
CA GLN A 272 13.79 -19.24 -2.38
C GLN A 272 13.67 -17.75 -2.05
N GLY A 273 12.50 -17.14 -2.24
CA GLY A 273 12.28 -15.72 -2.02
C GLY A 273 12.41 -15.31 -0.55
N CYS A 274 12.68 -14.02 -0.34
CA CYS A 274 12.88 -13.46 1.00
C CYS A 274 11.55 -13.31 1.76
N PHE A 275 10.45 -13.00 1.07
CA PHE A 275 9.21 -12.56 1.67
C PHE A 275 8.10 -13.60 1.52
N SER A 276 7.14 -13.59 2.45
CA SER A 276 5.97 -14.49 2.40
C SER A 276 5.08 -14.19 1.20
N MET A 277 4.95 -12.92 0.84
CA MET A 277 4.18 -12.40 -0.29
C MET A 277 4.67 -11.01 -0.70
N MET A 278 4.13 -10.49 -1.78
CA MET A 278 4.37 -9.11 -2.21
C MET A 278 3.10 -8.47 -2.74
N PHE A 279 3.06 -7.13 -2.75
CA PHE A 279 2.11 -6.37 -3.54
C PHE A 279 2.55 -6.34 -5.01
N ASP A 280 1.65 -6.64 -5.94
CA ASP A 280 1.93 -6.50 -7.37
C ASP A 280 1.33 -5.19 -7.89
N PHE A 281 2.19 -4.23 -8.18
CA PHE A 281 1.80 -2.92 -8.67
C PHE A 281 1.54 -2.89 -10.18
N ASN A 282 1.85 -3.95 -10.93
CA ASN A 282 1.65 -3.97 -12.39
C ASN A 282 0.19 -3.80 -12.79
N TYR A 283 -0.76 -4.30 -11.98
CA TYR A 283 -2.19 -4.07 -12.19
C TYR A 283 -2.75 -2.86 -11.42
N CYS A 284 -1.92 -2.17 -10.62
CA CYS A 284 -2.35 -0.97 -9.88
C CYS A 284 -1.88 0.33 -10.54
N ASN A 285 -0.65 0.39 -11.07
CA ASN A 285 -0.08 1.62 -11.62
C ASN A 285 -0.17 1.72 -13.16
N PHE A 286 -1.00 0.90 -13.80
CA PHE A 286 -1.13 0.83 -15.25
C PHE A 286 -1.70 2.10 -15.90
N ASP A 287 -2.34 2.96 -15.13
CA ASP A 287 -2.98 4.21 -15.57
C ASP A 287 -2.02 5.41 -15.61
N ILE A 288 -0.76 5.22 -15.25
CA ILE A 288 0.32 6.22 -15.35
C ILE A 288 1.55 5.62 -16.06
N SER A 289 2.47 6.50 -16.45
CA SER A 289 3.73 6.09 -17.09
C SER A 289 4.68 5.35 -16.13
N GLU A 290 5.68 4.65 -16.70
CA GLU A 290 6.68 3.89 -15.93
C GLU A 290 7.55 4.75 -15.02
N ASP A 291 7.69 6.05 -15.33
CA ASP A 291 8.39 7.05 -14.51
C ASP A 291 7.52 7.63 -13.38
N GLU A 292 6.30 7.08 -13.22
CA GLU A 292 5.33 7.40 -12.15
C GLU A 292 4.92 8.88 -12.06
N GLU A 293 5.05 9.61 -13.16
CA GLU A 293 4.60 11.00 -13.26
C GLU A 293 3.07 11.06 -13.43
N TRP A 294 2.38 11.74 -12.52
CA TRP A 294 0.91 11.75 -12.46
C TRP A 294 0.25 12.49 -13.62
N PHE A 295 0.99 13.38 -14.28
CA PHE A 295 0.54 14.10 -15.48
C PHE A 295 0.74 13.30 -16.77
N LYS A 296 1.45 12.19 -16.75
CA LYS A 296 1.61 11.25 -17.88
C LYS A 296 0.63 10.10 -17.73
N ARG A 297 -0.64 10.37 -18.07
CA ARG A 297 -1.74 9.42 -17.92
C ARG A 297 -1.82 8.47 -19.12
N ASN A 298 -2.11 7.22 -18.84
CA ASN A 298 -2.43 6.20 -19.85
C ASN A 298 -3.95 5.99 -19.91
N ASP A 299 -4.52 6.08 -21.11
CA ASP A 299 -5.87 5.59 -21.34
C ASP A 299 -5.88 4.06 -21.22
N TRP A 300 -6.93 3.52 -20.65
CA TRP A 300 -7.07 2.09 -20.46
C TRP A 300 -8.49 1.58 -20.72
N THR A 301 -8.60 0.28 -20.94
CA THR A 301 -9.86 -0.44 -21.13
C THR A 301 -9.98 -1.56 -20.11
N THR A 302 -11.21 -2.03 -19.83
CA THR A 302 -11.45 -3.19 -18.97
C THR A 302 -10.66 -4.41 -19.44
N LYS A 303 -10.55 -4.61 -20.76
CA LYS A 303 -9.74 -5.69 -21.35
C LYS A 303 -8.28 -5.62 -20.95
N GLN A 304 -7.66 -4.44 -21.03
CA GLN A 304 -6.25 -4.25 -20.64
C GLN A 304 -6.06 -4.49 -19.14
N PHE A 305 -6.92 -3.95 -18.32
CA PHE A 305 -6.88 -4.18 -16.88
C PHE A 305 -7.05 -5.67 -16.53
N LYS A 306 -8.05 -6.34 -17.14
CA LYS A 306 -8.28 -7.78 -16.99
C LYS A 306 -7.03 -8.60 -17.33
N GLU A 307 -6.36 -8.29 -18.45
CA GLU A 307 -5.14 -8.99 -18.84
C GLU A 307 -3.98 -8.78 -17.86
N LEU A 308 -3.79 -7.56 -17.34
CA LEU A 308 -2.79 -7.27 -16.32
C LEU A 308 -3.07 -8.04 -15.03
N LEU A 309 -4.31 -8.01 -14.56
CA LEU A 309 -4.74 -8.73 -13.36
C LEU A 309 -4.54 -10.24 -13.49
N PHE A 310 -4.90 -10.81 -14.64
CA PHE A 310 -4.79 -12.24 -14.90
C PHE A 310 -3.33 -12.66 -15.09
N THR A 311 -2.51 -11.82 -15.75
CA THR A 311 -1.07 -12.07 -15.86
C THR A 311 -0.42 -12.11 -14.48
N SER A 312 -0.76 -11.16 -13.60
CA SER A 312 -0.31 -11.18 -12.21
C SER A 312 -0.64 -12.52 -11.53
N GLN A 313 -1.89 -12.95 -11.61
CA GLN A 313 -2.33 -14.21 -11.00
C GLN A 313 -1.63 -15.44 -11.61
N ARG A 314 -1.49 -15.51 -12.94
CA ARG A 314 -0.80 -16.61 -13.63
C ARG A 314 0.67 -16.71 -13.26
N GLU A 315 1.36 -15.58 -13.20
CA GLU A 315 2.81 -15.57 -12.95
C GLU A 315 3.13 -15.82 -11.47
N VAL A 316 2.41 -15.14 -10.56
CA VAL A 316 2.65 -15.30 -9.12
C VAL A 316 2.31 -16.70 -8.62
N GLN A 317 1.24 -17.33 -9.11
CA GLN A 317 0.87 -18.67 -8.63
C GLN A 317 1.90 -19.76 -8.97
N LYS A 318 2.75 -19.55 -9.96
CA LYS A 318 3.82 -20.51 -10.31
C LYS A 318 4.92 -20.58 -9.25
N LEU A 319 5.09 -19.52 -8.47
CA LEU A 319 6.22 -19.34 -7.58
C LEU A 319 5.84 -19.16 -6.12
N GLY A 320 4.79 -18.37 -5.83
CA GLY A 320 4.53 -17.93 -4.47
C GLY A 320 3.12 -17.44 -4.22
N TRP A 321 3.02 -16.37 -3.45
CA TRP A 321 1.78 -15.82 -2.94
C TRP A 321 1.74 -14.30 -3.09
N ILE A 322 0.56 -13.72 -3.30
CA ILE A 322 0.36 -12.28 -3.47
C ILE A 322 -0.43 -11.68 -2.30
N ALA A 323 -0.18 -10.43 -2.00
CA ALA A 323 -1.06 -9.56 -1.23
C ALA A 323 -2.03 -8.90 -2.21
N SER A 324 -3.29 -9.32 -2.23
CA SER A 324 -4.31 -8.78 -3.13
C SER A 324 -4.87 -7.49 -2.57
N PHE A 325 -4.90 -6.40 -3.35
CA PHE A 325 -5.42 -5.10 -2.94
C PHE A 325 -5.87 -4.28 -4.16
N LEU A 326 -6.68 -3.25 -3.96
CA LEU A 326 -7.02 -2.26 -4.96
C LEU A 326 -6.60 -0.85 -4.56
N GLU A 327 -6.65 -0.54 -3.27
CA GLU A 327 -6.26 0.74 -2.72
C GLU A 327 -5.41 0.56 -1.45
N ASN A 328 -4.63 1.56 -1.13
CA ASN A 328 -3.87 1.69 0.10
C ASN A 328 -3.64 3.17 0.41
N HIS A 329 -2.79 3.50 1.37
CA HIS A 329 -2.46 4.88 1.74
C HIS A 329 -1.64 5.67 0.68
N ASP A 330 -1.21 5.02 -0.42
CA ASP A 330 -0.44 5.62 -1.52
C ASP A 330 -1.18 5.54 -2.88
N GLN A 331 -2.36 4.92 -2.92
CA GLN A 331 -3.20 4.83 -4.12
C GLN A 331 -4.46 5.67 -3.93
N PRO A 332 -5.09 6.19 -5.00
CA PRO A 332 -6.43 6.78 -4.90
C PRO A 332 -7.46 5.73 -4.51
N ARG A 333 -8.64 6.19 -4.05
CA ARG A 333 -9.76 5.29 -3.79
C ARG A 333 -10.11 4.50 -5.06
N ALA A 334 -10.33 3.20 -4.91
CA ALA A 334 -10.56 2.29 -6.02
C ALA A 334 -11.76 2.70 -6.88
N ILE A 335 -12.83 3.17 -6.26
CA ILE A 335 -14.02 3.60 -6.98
C ILE A 335 -13.72 4.76 -7.94
N ASP A 336 -12.93 5.75 -7.54
CA ASP A 336 -12.57 6.90 -8.36
C ASP A 336 -11.60 6.54 -9.48
N LYS A 337 -10.79 5.50 -9.27
CA LYS A 337 -9.82 5.01 -10.24
C LYS A 337 -10.45 4.12 -11.31
N PHE A 338 -11.34 3.21 -10.92
CA PHE A 338 -11.87 2.17 -11.79
C PHE A 338 -13.27 2.49 -12.36
N VAL A 339 -14.01 3.40 -11.73
CA VAL A 339 -15.35 3.83 -12.18
C VAL A 339 -15.34 5.35 -12.38
N LEU A 340 -14.83 5.79 -13.54
CA LEU A 340 -14.52 7.20 -13.81
C LEU A 340 -15.73 8.14 -13.78
N ASP A 341 -16.93 7.64 -14.14
CA ASP A 341 -18.16 8.45 -14.05
C ASP A 341 -18.76 8.35 -12.64
N LYS A 342 -18.61 9.41 -11.84
CA LYS A 342 -19.12 9.49 -10.47
C LYS A 342 -20.62 9.22 -10.31
N LYS A 343 -21.43 9.33 -11.39
CA LYS A 343 -22.85 8.94 -11.37
C LYS A 343 -23.04 7.44 -11.15
N ASN A 344 -22.02 6.67 -11.45
CA ASN A 344 -21.99 5.22 -11.27
C ASN A 344 -21.38 4.79 -9.93
N HIS A 345 -20.97 5.72 -9.06
CA HIS A 345 -20.52 5.43 -7.71
C HIS A 345 -21.74 5.05 -6.85
N ASN A 346 -21.90 3.79 -6.57
CA ASN A 346 -23.04 3.26 -5.81
C ASN A 346 -22.71 1.90 -5.20
N TYR A 347 -23.65 1.33 -4.48
CA TYR A 347 -23.51 0.02 -3.85
C TYR A 347 -23.02 -1.06 -4.83
N TYR A 348 -23.55 -1.11 -6.07
CA TYR A 348 -23.21 -2.18 -7.00
C TYR A 348 -21.78 -2.06 -7.53
N SER A 349 -21.33 -0.87 -7.89
CA SER A 349 -19.96 -0.65 -8.37
C SER A 349 -18.93 -0.86 -7.27
N GLN A 350 -19.20 -0.40 -6.05
CA GLN A 350 -18.34 -0.64 -4.88
C GLN A 350 -18.22 -2.13 -4.55
N THR A 351 -19.34 -2.83 -4.48
CA THR A 351 -19.36 -4.27 -4.14
C THR A 351 -18.83 -5.16 -5.28
N MET A 352 -18.93 -4.71 -6.54
CA MET A 352 -18.29 -5.37 -7.67
C MET A 352 -16.77 -5.30 -7.56
N LEU A 353 -16.20 -4.13 -7.29
CA LEU A 353 -14.76 -3.96 -7.06
C LEU A 353 -14.28 -4.82 -5.88
N ALA A 354 -15.00 -4.76 -4.76
CA ALA A 354 -14.72 -5.58 -3.59
C ALA A 354 -14.66 -7.08 -3.93
N GLY A 355 -15.71 -7.59 -4.58
CA GLY A 355 -15.82 -9.01 -4.94
C GLY A 355 -14.74 -9.45 -5.92
N MET A 356 -14.34 -8.58 -6.85
CA MET A 356 -13.32 -8.86 -7.84
C MET A 356 -11.96 -9.16 -7.21
N PHE A 357 -11.43 -8.26 -6.38
CA PHE A 357 -10.06 -8.40 -5.87
C PHE A 357 -9.94 -9.35 -4.68
N PHE A 358 -10.93 -9.32 -3.79
CA PHE A 358 -10.89 -10.05 -2.52
C PHE A 358 -10.81 -11.57 -2.69
N ASN A 359 -11.37 -12.09 -3.79
CA ASN A 359 -11.45 -13.53 -4.06
C ASN A 359 -10.34 -14.05 -5.00
N LEU A 360 -9.41 -13.21 -5.42
CA LEU A 360 -8.20 -13.61 -6.14
C LEU A 360 -7.36 -14.57 -5.28
N ARG A 361 -6.44 -15.30 -5.92
CA ARG A 361 -5.49 -16.15 -5.22
C ARG A 361 -4.45 -15.27 -4.52
N GLY A 362 -4.56 -15.16 -3.20
CA GLY A 362 -3.72 -14.27 -2.39
C GLY A 362 -4.32 -14.05 -1.01
N THR A 363 -3.63 -13.29 -0.18
CA THR A 363 -4.14 -12.75 1.07
C THR A 363 -4.76 -11.38 0.78
N PRO A 364 -6.08 -11.18 1.03
CA PRO A 364 -6.71 -9.89 0.75
C PRO A 364 -6.33 -8.86 1.81
N PHE A 365 -6.00 -7.66 1.34
CA PHE A 365 -5.74 -6.47 2.14
C PHE A 365 -6.85 -5.45 1.88
N ILE A 366 -7.62 -5.13 2.89
CA ILE A 366 -8.66 -4.10 2.89
C ILE A 366 -8.04 -2.84 3.46
N TYR A 367 -8.20 -1.71 2.81
CA TYR A 367 -7.75 -0.43 3.34
C TYR A 367 -8.88 0.23 4.13
N GLN A 368 -8.54 0.96 5.23
CA GLN A 368 -9.54 1.66 6.04
C GLN A 368 -10.45 2.56 5.20
N GLY A 369 -11.76 2.38 5.37
CA GLY A 369 -12.81 3.11 4.64
C GLY A 369 -13.24 2.48 3.31
N GLU A 370 -12.49 1.50 2.79
CA GLU A 370 -12.88 0.74 1.60
C GLU A 370 -14.17 -0.06 1.86
N GLU A 371 -14.29 -0.63 3.06
CA GLU A 371 -15.43 -1.45 3.49
C GLU A 371 -16.74 -0.66 3.67
N ILE A 372 -16.67 0.66 3.66
CA ILE A 372 -17.85 1.55 3.67
C ILE A 372 -17.99 2.37 2.40
N GLY A 373 -17.08 2.20 1.44
CA GLY A 373 -17.11 2.85 0.14
C GLY A 373 -16.71 4.32 0.16
N MET A 374 -15.69 4.71 0.94
CA MET A 374 -15.13 6.06 0.90
C MET A 374 -14.57 6.39 -0.49
N GLU A 375 -14.69 7.66 -0.88
CA GLU A 375 -14.32 8.21 -2.19
C GLU A 375 -13.21 9.24 -2.07
N ASN A 376 -12.57 9.59 -3.21
CA ASN A 376 -11.63 10.70 -3.29
C ASN A 376 -12.31 12.03 -2.95
N PHE A 377 -11.53 12.95 -2.43
CA PHE A 377 -11.97 14.31 -2.13
C PHE A 377 -11.31 15.33 -3.07
N GLU A 378 -12.13 16.10 -3.80
CA GLU A 378 -11.64 17.15 -4.69
C GLU A 378 -11.21 18.39 -3.90
N ARG A 379 -9.91 18.71 -3.99
CA ARG A 379 -9.30 19.91 -3.41
C ARG A 379 -9.17 21.00 -4.46
N LYS A 380 -9.25 22.26 -4.02
CA LYS A 380 -9.30 23.43 -4.92
C LYS A 380 -7.96 24.16 -5.03
N ASP A 381 -7.09 23.96 -4.07
CA ASP A 381 -5.81 24.65 -3.99
C ASP A 381 -4.72 23.73 -3.46
N ILE A 382 -3.48 23.92 -3.93
CA ILE A 382 -2.33 23.12 -3.52
C ILE A 382 -2.08 23.17 -2.00
N SER A 383 -2.43 24.26 -1.34
CA SER A 383 -2.31 24.39 0.12
C SER A 383 -3.26 23.51 0.93
N GLU A 384 -4.23 22.85 0.27
CA GLU A 384 -5.12 21.88 0.91
C GLU A 384 -4.52 20.46 0.94
N PHE A 385 -3.35 20.26 0.31
CA PHE A 385 -2.62 18.98 0.34
C PHE A 385 -1.51 19.05 1.40
N ASP A 386 -1.37 17.97 2.14
CA ASP A 386 -0.29 17.77 3.11
C ASP A 386 0.86 16.93 2.50
N ASP A 387 0.53 16.01 1.61
CA ASP A 387 1.44 15.06 1.00
C ASP A 387 2.57 15.72 0.19
N ILE A 388 3.83 15.46 0.61
CA ILE A 388 5.02 15.98 -0.08
C ILE A 388 5.12 15.50 -1.53
N GLY A 389 4.68 14.27 -1.84
CA GLY A 389 4.61 13.76 -3.20
C GLY A 389 3.67 14.58 -4.07
N SER A 390 2.53 15.03 -3.53
CA SER A 390 1.59 15.92 -4.23
C SER A 390 2.21 17.26 -4.56
N HIS A 391 2.95 17.88 -3.63
CA HIS A 391 3.68 19.13 -3.89
C HIS A 391 4.75 18.95 -4.96
N GLY A 392 5.49 17.84 -4.93
CA GLY A 392 6.49 17.49 -5.95
C GLY A 392 5.86 17.32 -7.33
N GLN A 393 4.81 16.52 -7.46
CA GLN A 393 4.09 16.28 -8.72
C GLN A 393 3.43 17.56 -9.28
N TYR A 394 2.90 18.42 -8.39
CA TYR A 394 2.38 19.73 -8.79
C TYR A 394 3.47 20.59 -9.44
N GLN A 395 4.61 20.72 -8.76
CA GLN A 395 5.73 21.50 -9.27
C GLN A 395 6.26 20.93 -10.59
N ARG A 396 6.42 19.61 -10.67
CA ARG A 396 6.84 18.91 -11.90
C ARG A 396 5.90 19.17 -13.07
N ALA A 397 4.58 19.10 -12.86
CA ALA A 397 3.61 19.40 -13.91
C ALA A 397 3.75 20.84 -14.44
N LEU A 398 3.96 21.83 -13.55
CA LEU A 398 4.18 23.21 -13.95
C LEU A 398 5.48 23.39 -14.75
N GLU A 399 6.57 22.73 -14.36
CA GLU A 399 7.86 22.73 -15.07
C GLU A 399 7.75 22.12 -16.46
N GLU A 400 6.92 21.09 -16.64
CA GLU A 400 6.60 20.48 -17.94
C GLU A 400 5.62 21.32 -18.79
N GLY A 401 5.14 22.46 -18.26
CA GLY A 401 4.34 23.45 -19.01
C GLY A 401 2.83 23.30 -18.86
N PHE A 402 2.34 22.44 -17.95
CA PHE A 402 0.91 22.37 -17.64
C PHE A 402 0.45 23.60 -16.85
N THR A 403 -0.82 23.96 -17.01
CA THR A 403 -1.47 25.01 -16.22
C THR A 403 -1.68 24.56 -14.76
N LYS A 404 -1.94 25.53 -13.86
CA LYS A 404 -2.29 25.23 -12.47
C LYS A 404 -3.54 24.36 -12.35
N GLU A 405 -4.53 24.61 -13.20
CA GLU A 405 -5.79 23.88 -13.26
C GLU A 405 -5.55 22.43 -13.68
N GLU A 406 -4.72 22.19 -14.69
CA GLU A 406 -4.34 20.84 -15.13
C GLU A 406 -3.53 20.12 -14.04
N ALA A 407 -2.55 20.79 -13.43
CA ALA A 407 -1.77 20.22 -12.33
C ALA A 407 -2.68 19.83 -11.16
N MET A 408 -3.61 20.68 -10.75
CA MET A 408 -4.61 20.38 -9.71
C MET A 408 -5.52 19.21 -10.08
N HIS A 409 -5.90 19.09 -11.36
CA HIS A 409 -6.68 17.95 -11.84
C HIS A 409 -5.92 16.62 -11.65
N PHE A 410 -4.65 16.56 -12.02
CA PHE A 410 -3.82 15.37 -11.83
C PHE A 410 -3.67 14.99 -10.34
N LEU A 411 -3.49 15.99 -9.46
CA LEU A 411 -3.43 15.77 -8.02
C LEU A 411 -4.75 15.19 -7.48
N ASN A 412 -5.88 15.75 -7.86
CA ASN A 412 -7.19 15.29 -7.40
C ASN A 412 -7.47 13.83 -7.84
N LEU A 413 -6.88 13.39 -8.95
CA LEU A 413 -6.98 11.99 -9.39
C LEU A 413 -6.07 11.04 -8.61
N ARG A 414 -4.84 11.50 -8.23
CA ARG A 414 -3.78 10.56 -7.82
C ARG A 414 -3.15 10.82 -6.46
N SER A 415 -3.40 12.00 -5.84
CA SER A 415 -2.79 12.32 -4.55
C SER A 415 -3.04 11.23 -3.49
N ARG A 416 -1.99 10.94 -2.73
CA ARG A 416 -2.04 10.06 -1.56
C ARG A 416 -3.01 10.57 -0.49
N ASP A 417 -3.22 11.90 -0.40
CA ASP A 417 -4.17 12.51 0.52
C ASP A 417 -5.63 12.13 0.27
N ASN A 418 -5.96 11.57 -0.90
CA ASN A 418 -7.30 11.06 -1.19
C ASN A 418 -7.69 9.91 -0.27
N THR A 419 -6.74 9.03 0.05
CA THR A 419 -6.96 7.89 0.94
C THR A 419 -6.55 8.16 2.38
N ARG A 420 -5.80 9.26 2.63
CA ARG A 420 -5.35 9.66 3.97
C ARG A 420 -6.36 10.53 4.73
N THR A 421 -7.53 10.78 4.12
CA THR A 421 -8.64 11.48 4.80
C THR A 421 -9.12 10.70 6.02
N PRO A 422 -9.56 11.39 7.10
CA PRO A 422 -10.08 10.75 8.30
C PRO A 422 -11.21 9.75 8.03
N MET A 423 -11.17 8.61 8.73
CA MET A 423 -12.20 7.57 8.69
C MET A 423 -13.55 8.13 9.11
N GLN A 424 -14.61 7.75 8.39
CA GLN A 424 -15.98 8.24 8.61
C GLN A 424 -16.77 7.28 9.49
N TRP A 425 -16.77 7.52 10.83
CA TRP A 425 -17.46 6.67 11.78
C TRP A 425 -18.95 7.00 11.91
N ASP A 426 -19.31 8.28 11.83
CA ASP A 426 -20.69 8.78 11.94
C ASP A 426 -20.90 10.03 11.10
N SER A 427 -22.11 10.62 11.17
CA SER A 427 -22.51 11.80 10.40
C SER A 427 -22.18 13.14 11.06
N SER A 428 -21.44 13.17 12.19
CA SER A 428 -21.08 14.40 12.90
C SER A 428 -20.07 15.24 12.11
N GLU A 429 -19.79 16.47 12.56
CA GLU A 429 -18.94 17.46 11.87
C GLU A 429 -17.57 16.88 11.49
N TYR A 430 -16.94 16.10 12.39
CA TYR A 430 -15.66 15.43 12.15
C TYR A 430 -15.82 13.91 12.06
N ALA A 431 -16.99 13.49 11.57
CA ALA A 431 -17.31 12.09 11.24
C ALA A 431 -17.07 11.08 12.40
N GLY A 432 -17.18 11.51 13.66
CA GLY A 432 -16.84 10.66 14.81
C GLY A 432 -15.36 10.25 14.87
N PHE A 433 -14.54 10.74 13.95
CA PHE A 433 -13.08 10.56 13.98
C PHE A 433 -12.47 11.29 15.17
N SER A 434 -12.82 12.55 15.35
CA SER A 434 -12.31 13.44 16.41
C SER A 434 -13.41 14.36 16.95
N ASN A 435 -13.14 15.00 18.10
CA ASN A 435 -13.92 16.13 18.63
C ASN A 435 -13.29 17.48 18.23
N HIS A 436 -12.15 17.48 17.56
CA HIS A 436 -11.45 18.65 17.05
C HIS A 436 -11.24 18.57 15.53
N LYS A 437 -10.88 19.70 14.91
CA LYS A 437 -10.56 19.76 13.49
C LYS A 437 -9.44 18.77 13.17
N PRO A 438 -9.68 17.81 12.27
CA PRO A 438 -8.66 16.84 11.86
C PRO A 438 -7.45 17.50 11.20
N TRP A 439 -6.30 16.85 11.27
CA TRP A 439 -5.04 17.26 10.66
C TRP A 439 -5.15 17.46 9.13
N LEU A 440 -5.96 16.63 8.47
CA LEU A 440 -6.26 16.71 7.05
C LEU A 440 -7.75 17.04 6.84
N LYS A 441 -8.05 17.81 5.81
CA LYS A 441 -9.40 18.24 5.46
C LYS A 441 -10.29 17.03 5.14
N MET A 442 -11.47 17.00 5.75
CA MET A 442 -12.49 15.97 5.54
C MET A 442 -13.12 16.03 4.15
N THR A 443 -13.60 14.89 3.68
CA THR A 443 -14.28 14.76 2.37
C THR A 443 -15.62 15.48 2.29
N GLY A 444 -16.31 15.70 3.42
CA GLY A 444 -17.64 16.28 3.47
C GLY A 444 -18.78 15.36 3.06
N GLY A 445 -18.50 14.06 2.85
CA GLY A 445 -19.50 13.03 2.48
C GLY A 445 -20.00 12.17 3.63
N GLN A 446 -19.60 12.47 4.87
CA GLN A 446 -19.92 11.66 6.07
C GLN A 446 -21.40 11.57 6.41
N ASP A 447 -22.25 12.44 5.88
CA ASP A 447 -23.70 12.36 6.00
C ASP A 447 -24.31 11.16 5.24
N LYS A 448 -23.59 10.63 4.26
CA LYS A 448 -24.02 9.51 3.41
C LYS A 448 -23.16 8.27 3.57
N ILE A 449 -21.85 8.46 3.69
CA ILE A 449 -20.86 7.39 3.77
C ILE A 449 -20.26 7.40 5.17
N ASN A 450 -20.74 6.54 6.05
CA ASN A 450 -20.19 6.38 7.38
C ASN A 450 -20.51 4.99 7.97
N VAL A 451 -19.74 4.60 8.98
CA VAL A 451 -19.89 3.29 9.62
C VAL A 451 -21.24 3.15 10.32
N GLU A 452 -21.70 4.17 11.07
CA GLU A 452 -22.93 4.10 11.87
C GLU A 452 -24.15 3.77 11.01
N SER A 453 -24.26 4.39 9.83
CA SER A 453 -25.37 4.15 8.91
C SER A 453 -25.34 2.77 8.25
N GLN A 454 -24.15 2.16 8.11
CA GLN A 454 -23.94 0.91 7.39
C GLN A 454 -23.86 -0.33 8.28
N PHE A 455 -23.42 -0.18 9.52
CA PHE A 455 -23.06 -1.28 10.42
C PHE A 455 -24.19 -2.29 10.65
N ASN A 456 -25.43 -1.82 10.77
CA ASN A 456 -26.62 -2.65 10.98
C ASN A 456 -27.50 -2.77 9.72
N ASP A 457 -27.14 -2.17 8.59
CA ASP A 457 -27.88 -2.29 7.33
C ASP A 457 -27.42 -3.54 6.58
N PRO A 458 -28.28 -4.57 6.41
CA PRO A 458 -27.94 -5.80 5.70
C PRO A 458 -27.64 -5.60 4.21
N ASN A 459 -28.00 -4.45 3.64
CA ASN A 459 -27.81 -4.09 2.25
C ASN A 459 -26.68 -3.07 2.04
N SER A 460 -25.89 -2.79 3.06
CA SER A 460 -24.74 -1.89 2.98
C SER A 460 -23.49 -2.55 2.39
N ILE A 461 -22.53 -1.72 1.98
CA ILE A 461 -21.21 -2.17 1.50
C ILE A 461 -20.48 -2.91 2.64
N TYR A 462 -20.54 -2.39 3.86
CA TYR A 462 -20.01 -3.05 5.06
C TYR A 462 -20.55 -4.49 5.23
N SER A 463 -21.86 -4.64 5.15
CA SER A 463 -22.48 -5.96 5.26
C SER A 463 -22.11 -6.92 4.12
N PHE A 464 -21.86 -6.39 2.92
CA PHE A 464 -21.36 -7.16 1.80
C PHE A 464 -19.93 -7.69 2.09
N TYR A 465 -19.01 -6.83 2.53
CA TYR A 465 -17.66 -7.23 2.96
C TYR A 465 -17.71 -8.30 4.05
N LYS A 466 -18.53 -8.10 5.08
CA LYS A 466 -18.70 -9.06 6.17
C LYS A 466 -19.17 -10.44 5.69
N LYS A 467 -20.13 -10.49 4.77
CA LYS A 467 -20.59 -11.74 4.15
C LYS A 467 -19.48 -12.40 3.33
N MET A 468 -18.80 -11.63 2.49
CA MET A 468 -17.69 -12.11 1.65
C MET A 468 -16.55 -12.68 2.49
N ILE A 469 -16.16 -12.00 3.56
CA ILE A 469 -15.16 -12.48 4.53
C ILE A 469 -15.61 -13.77 5.20
N SER A 470 -16.88 -13.85 5.61
CA SER A 470 -17.45 -15.07 6.21
C SER A 470 -17.40 -16.26 5.25
N ILE A 471 -17.74 -16.06 3.97
CA ILE A 471 -17.67 -17.11 2.95
C ILE A 471 -16.22 -17.57 2.76
N ARG A 472 -15.25 -16.65 2.61
CA ARG A 472 -13.84 -17.01 2.45
C ARG A 472 -13.32 -17.84 3.62
N LYS A 473 -13.73 -17.55 4.85
CA LYS A 473 -13.34 -18.32 6.05
C LYS A 473 -13.89 -19.74 6.06
N GLN A 474 -14.99 -20.01 5.33
CA GLN A 474 -15.64 -21.32 5.27
C GLN A 474 -15.23 -22.12 4.03
N GLU A 475 -14.71 -21.46 2.99
CA GLU A 475 -14.40 -22.08 1.70
C GLU A 475 -12.89 -22.13 1.47
N ASP A 476 -12.26 -23.25 1.80
CA ASP A 476 -10.83 -23.48 1.55
C ASP A 476 -10.46 -23.31 0.06
N THR A 477 -11.41 -23.48 -0.84
CA THR A 477 -11.24 -23.21 -2.28
C THR A 477 -10.89 -21.75 -2.56
N LEU A 478 -11.47 -20.79 -1.85
CA LEU A 478 -11.12 -19.37 -1.96
C LEU A 478 -9.76 -19.05 -1.35
N VAL A 479 -9.32 -19.83 -0.37
CA VAL A 479 -8.00 -19.65 0.25
C VAL A 479 -6.91 -20.30 -0.61
N TYR A 480 -6.97 -21.61 -0.82
CA TYR A 480 -5.87 -22.43 -1.37
C TYR A 480 -5.99 -22.73 -2.85
N GLY A 481 -7.19 -22.52 -3.45
CA GLY A 481 -7.46 -22.91 -4.82
C GLY A 481 -6.54 -22.25 -5.83
N ASP A 482 -6.21 -22.95 -6.89
CA ASP A 482 -5.51 -22.39 -8.03
C ASP A 482 -6.42 -21.43 -8.79
N PHE A 483 -5.80 -20.44 -9.42
CA PHE A 483 -6.49 -19.46 -10.25
C PHE A 483 -6.52 -19.93 -11.70
N GLU A 484 -7.70 -19.82 -12.33
CA GLU A 484 -7.87 -20.03 -13.77
C GLU A 484 -8.86 -18.98 -14.32
N GLU A 485 -8.62 -18.55 -15.55
CA GLU A 485 -9.50 -17.61 -16.24
C GLU A 485 -10.79 -18.30 -16.70
N VAL A 486 -11.90 -17.57 -16.63
CA VAL A 486 -13.15 -17.94 -17.28
C VAL A 486 -13.29 -17.10 -18.54
N ASN A 487 -13.52 -17.76 -19.69
CA ASN A 487 -13.67 -17.07 -20.96
C ASN A 487 -14.98 -16.25 -20.97
N THR A 488 -14.85 -14.94 -20.95
CA THR A 488 -15.94 -13.95 -20.93
C THR A 488 -15.67 -12.83 -21.93
N VAL A 489 -16.68 -12.01 -22.24
CA VAL A 489 -16.49 -10.77 -23.02
C VAL A 489 -15.48 -9.83 -22.34
N ASP A 490 -14.93 -8.89 -23.10
CA ASP A 490 -13.86 -8.00 -22.65
C ASP A 490 -14.22 -7.20 -21.38
N ASP A 491 -15.48 -6.81 -21.25
CA ASP A 491 -16.01 -5.99 -20.14
C ASP A 491 -16.43 -6.80 -18.91
N VAL A 492 -16.25 -8.12 -18.95
CA VAL A 492 -16.52 -9.01 -17.80
C VAL A 492 -15.22 -9.67 -17.35
N ILE A 493 -14.85 -9.45 -16.09
CA ILE A 493 -13.73 -10.13 -15.43
C ILE A 493 -14.28 -11.41 -14.80
N GLY A 494 -13.93 -12.56 -15.38
CA GLY A 494 -14.36 -13.88 -14.93
C GLY A 494 -13.16 -14.77 -14.59
N TYR A 495 -13.16 -15.36 -13.41
CA TYR A 495 -12.14 -16.32 -12.99
C TYR A 495 -12.73 -17.41 -12.10
N LYS A 496 -12.02 -18.52 -12.00
CA LYS A 496 -12.37 -19.60 -11.07
C LYS A 496 -11.20 -19.94 -10.15
N ARG A 497 -11.56 -20.47 -9.01
CA ARG A 497 -10.66 -21.04 -8.01
C ARG A 497 -10.95 -22.53 -7.91
N THR A 498 -9.93 -23.37 -7.95
CA THR A 498 -10.09 -24.83 -7.92
C THR A 498 -9.23 -25.44 -6.82
N TYR A 499 -9.85 -26.20 -5.91
CA TYR A 499 -9.17 -26.88 -4.81
C TYR A 499 -9.85 -28.21 -4.47
N GLN A 500 -9.10 -29.30 -4.45
CA GLN A 500 -9.59 -30.65 -4.09
C GLN A 500 -10.88 -31.07 -4.85
N GLY A 501 -10.97 -30.70 -6.11
CA GLY A 501 -12.12 -31.03 -6.97
C GLY A 501 -13.33 -30.13 -6.79
N GLN A 502 -13.27 -29.11 -5.95
CA GLN A 502 -14.29 -28.07 -5.83
C GLN A 502 -13.90 -26.86 -6.65
N GLU A 503 -14.89 -26.24 -7.29
CA GLU A 503 -14.70 -25.01 -8.06
C GLU A 503 -15.60 -23.89 -7.52
N ILE A 504 -15.03 -22.68 -7.43
CA ILE A 504 -15.78 -21.44 -7.18
C ILE A 504 -15.45 -20.48 -8.30
N ILE A 505 -16.49 -19.97 -8.98
CA ILE A 505 -16.41 -19.03 -10.08
C ILE A 505 -16.82 -17.65 -9.59
N CYS A 506 -16.02 -16.62 -9.90
CA CYS A 506 -16.32 -15.21 -9.67
C CYS A 506 -16.49 -14.51 -11.02
N LEU A 507 -17.56 -13.75 -11.18
CA LEU A 507 -17.86 -12.97 -12.38
C LEU A 507 -18.18 -11.54 -11.98
N CYS A 508 -17.58 -10.57 -12.69
CA CYS A 508 -17.69 -9.14 -12.42
C CYS A 508 -17.99 -8.39 -13.73
N ASN A 509 -19.16 -7.80 -13.85
CA ASN A 509 -19.45 -6.87 -14.94
C ASN A 509 -18.85 -5.49 -14.60
N PHE A 510 -17.88 -5.05 -15.38
CA PHE A 510 -17.14 -3.81 -15.13
C PHE A 510 -17.78 -2.57 -15.78
N THR A 511 -19.02 -2.69 -16.27
CA THR A 511 -19.72 -1.62 -17.00
C THR A 511 -21.08 -1.27 -16.42
N ASN A 512 -21.60 -0.12 -16.81
CA ASN A 512 -22.95 0.35 -16.48
C ASN A 512 -24.05 -0.19 -17.42
N THR A 513 -23.75 -1.24 -18.19
CA THR A 513 -24.69 -1.91 -19.09
C THR A 513 -24.73 -3.41 -18.81
N GLU A 514 -25.83 -4.06 -19.19
CA GLU A 514 -25.94 -5.52 -19.11
C GLU A 514 -24.92 -6.19 -20.04
N GLN A 515 -24.28 -7.26 -19.58
CA GLN A 515 -23.30 -8.02 -20.33
C GLN A 515 -23.69 -9.50 -20.44
N SER A 516 -23.51 -10.09 -21.62
CA SER A 516 -23.69 -11.51 -21.83
C SER A 516 -22.53 -12.31 -21.29
N ILE A 517 -22.81 -13.46 -20.68
CA ILE A 517 -21.82 -14.42 -20.19
C ILE A 517 -22.14 -15.83 -20.72
N PRO A 518 -21.17 -16.78 -20.75
CA PRO A 518 -21.48 -18.19 -20.95
C PRO A 518 -22.50 -18.69 -19.92
N ASP A 519 -23.32 -19.70 -20.30
CA ASP A 519 -24.26 -20.29 -19.35
C ASP A 519 -23.53 -20.97 -18.20
N ILE A 520 -23.54 -20.31 -17.02
CA ILE A 520 -22.86 -20.77 -15.82
C ILE A 520 -23.89 -21.03 -14.72
N GLN A 521 -24.16 -22.31 -14.47
CA GLN A 521 -25.05 -22.79 -13.42
C GLN A 521 -24.25 -23.13 -12.16
N GLY A 522 -24.90 -23.14 -10.99
CA GLY A 522 -24.29 -23.56 -9.72
C GLY A 522 -25.01 -22.99 -8.50
N ASN A 523 -24.49 -23.25 -7.33
CA ASN A 523 -24.98 -22.68 -6.07
C ASN A 523 -24.43 -21.26 -5.87
N ILE A 524 -25.29 -20.28 -5.78
CA ILE A 524 -24.89 -18.88 -5.56
C ILE A 524 -24.48 -18.68 -4.11
N LEU A 525 -23.19 -18.39 -3.89
CA LEU A 525 -22.65 -18.08 -2.57
C LEU A 525 -22.83 -16.60 -2.23
N LEU A 526 -22.65 -15.72 -3.22
CA LEU A 526 -22.79 -14.27 -3.05
C LEU A 526 -23.16 -13.63 -4.39
N ASP A 527 -24.10 -12.68 -4.36
CA ASP A 527 -24.52 -11.87 -5.51
C ASP A 527 -24.96 -10.51 -4.97
N ASN A 528 -24.39 -9.43 -5.47
CA ASN A 528 -24.71 -8.08 -5.01
C ASN A 528 -26.09 -7.60 -5.46
N TYR A 529 -26.74 -8.30 -6.39
CA TYR A 529 -28.13 -8.06 -6.80
C TYR A 529 -29.15 -9.03 -6.18
N ASN A 530 -28.69 -10.13 -5.59
CA ASN A 530 -29.55 -11.22 -5.11
C ASN A 530 -30.51 -11.78 -6.19
N ASN A 531 -30.13 -11.66 -7.46
CA ASN A 531 -30.95 -12.08 -8.61
C ASN A 531 -30.05 -12.39 -9.81
N TYR A 532 -29.33 -13.50 -9.73
CA TYR A 532 -28.42 -13.96 -10.77
C TYR A 532 -29.18 -14.58 -11.97
N ASN A 533 -28.76 -14.18 -13.18
CA ASN A 533 -29.15 -14.84 -14.44
C ASN A 533 -27.91 -15.57 -15.00
N PRO A 534 -28.02 -16.90 -15.31
CA PRO A 534 -26.88 -17.68 -15.75
C PRO A 534 -26.24 -17.26 -17.08
N THR A 535 -26.89 -16.41 -17.86
CA THR A 535 -26.44 -15.98 -19.19
C THR A 535 -26.16 -14.48 -19.31
N THR A 536 -26.48 -13.69 -18.26
CA THR A 536 -26.30 -12.24 -18.28
C THR A 536 -25.92 -11.71 -16.90
N LEU A 537 -25.13 -10.64 -16.88
CA LEU A 537 -24.82 -9.85 -15.67
C LEU A 537 -25.38 -8.45 -15.83
N LYS A 538 -26.06 -7.96 -14.80
CA LYS A 538 -26.53 -6.59 -14.69
C LYS A 538 -25.34 -5.61 -14.56
N PRO A 539 -25.59 -4.29 -14.73
CA PRO A 539 -24.54 -3.27 -14.52
C PRO A 539 -23.83 -3.42 -13.17
N TYR A 540 -22.49 -3.49 -13.18
CA TYR A 540 -21.66 -3.67 -11.98
C TYR A 540 -22.06 -4.87 -11.11
N GLN A 541 -22.61 -5.93 -11.70
CA GLN A 541 -22.94 -7.14 -10.95
C GLN A 541 -21.67 -7.94 -10.65
N PHE A 542 -21.53 -8.32 -9.37
CA PHE A 542 -20.63 -9.36 -8.91
C PHE A 542 -21.42 -10.60 -8.51
N VAL A 543 -20.96 -11.76 -8.92
CA VAL A 543 -21.53 -13.05 -8.47
C VAL A 543 -20.45 -14.07 -8.20
N MET A 544 -20.62 -14.83 -7.12
CA MET A 544 -19.78 -15.95 -6.72
C MET A 544 -20.60 -17.23 -6.74
N ILE A 545 -20.15 -18.22 -7.51
CA ILE A 545 -20.89 -19.45 -7.84
C ILE A 545 -20.05 -20.67 -7.47
N LYS A 546 -20.57 -21.57 -6.66
CA LYS A 546 -19.94 -22.87 -6.34
C LYS A 546 -20.51 -23.96 -7.25
N LYS A 547 -19.59 -24.71 -7.89
CA LYS A 547 -19.89 -25.88 -8.74
C LYS A 547 -19.99 -27.15 -7.90
#